data_1558da9790a42a9e558c5b120b222d17
#
_entry.id   1558da9790a42a9e558c5b120b222d17
#
_cell.length_a   1.000
_cell.length_b   1.000
_cell.length_c   1.000
_cell.angle_alpha   90.00
_cell.angle_beta   90.00
_cell.angle_gamma   90.00
#
_symmetry.space_group_name_H-M   'P 1'
#
loop_
_entity.id
_entity.type
_entity.pdbx_description
1 polymer ?
#
loop_
_entity_poly.entity_id
_entity_poly.type
_entity_poly.pdbx_seq_one_letter_code
_entity_poly.pdbx_strand_id
1 'polypeptide(L)'
;LGEFFGGAGKGTHSMACLTIGTGIGGALIINGKVLHGFSNSAGEIGYMMVNGEHIQDIASASALVKNVALRKGVEPSSIDGRYVLDNYENGDLICKEEVEKLADNLALGISNIVYLINPEVVVLGGGIMAREEVFRPLIENSLRKYLIESVYNNTKIAFAKLKNTAGMKGAYYNFKENFNK
;
A
#
# COMPACT_ATOMS: atom_id res chain seq x y z
N LEU A 1 3.26 -11.41 7.06
CA LEU A 1 3.02 -12.86 7.21
C LEU A 1 1.53 -13.21 7.23
N GLY A 2 0.65 -12.47 7.96
CA GLY A 2 -0.78 -12.78 8.02
C GLY A 2 -1.42 -12.86 6.63
N GLU A 3 -1.25 -11.84 5.81
CA GLU A 3 -1.78 -11.80 4.45
C GLU A 3 -1.13 -12.84 3.52
N PHE A 4 0.13 -13.18 3.76
CA PHE A 4 0.84 -14.18 2.96
C PHE A 4 0.30 -15.59 3.19
N PHE A 5 0.13 -16.02 4.44
CA PHE A 5 -0.34 -17.38 4.74
C PHE A 5 -1.85 -17.55 4.73
N GLY A 6 -2.60 -16.50 5.09
CA GLY A 6 -4.05 -16.62 5.30
C GLY A 6 -4.92 -15.59 4.59
N GLY A 7 -4.33 -14.69 3.82
CA GLY A 7 -5.04 -13.58 3.18
C GLY A 7 -4.80 -13.48 1.68
N ALA A 8 -4.57 -12.25 1.20
CA ALA A 8 -4.49 -11.94 -0.22
C ALA A 8 -3.24 -12.49 -0.92
N GLY A 9 -2.17 -12.80 -0.16
CA GLY A 9 -0.95 -13.42 -0.67
C GLY A 9 -0.93 -14.95 -0.60
N LYS A 10 -2.02 -15.59 -0.13
CA LYS A 10 -2.04 -17.04 0.05
C LYS A 10 -1.79 -17.79 -1.27
N GLY A 11 -0.83 -18.72 -1.24
CA GLY A 11 -0.48 -19.57 -2.39
C GLY A 11 0.56 -18.96 -3.32
N THR A 12 1.11 -17.78 -3.01
CA THR A 12 2.24 -17.20 -3.73
C THR A 12 3.57 -17.54 -3.05
N HIS A 13 4.67 -17.42 -3.77
CA HIS A 13 6.04 -17.59 -3.25
C HIS A 13 6.73 -16.25 -2.96
N SER A 14 6.25 -15.18 -3.60
CA SER A 14 6.78 -13.84 -3.41
C SER A 14 5.65 -12.80 -3.31
N MET A 15 5.81 -11.87 -2.39
CA MET A 15 4.82 -10.83 -2.11
C MET A 15 5.50 -9.55 -1.63
N ALA A 16 5.06 -8.40 -2.14
CA ALA A 16 5.24 -7.13 -1.46
C ALA A 16 3.93 -6.75 -0.76
N CYS A 17 4.00 -6.36 0.50
CA CYS A 17 2.83 -5.90 1.25
C CYS A 17 3.05 -4.48 1.72
N LEU A 18 2.13 -3.58 1.40
CA LEU A 18 2.14 -2.18 1.82
C LEU A 18 0.93 -1.93 2.72
N THR A 19 1.15 -1.25 3.84
CA THR A 19 0.08 -0.78 4.72
C THR A 19 0.02 0.74 4.69
N ILE A 20 -1.06 1.28 4.16
CA ILE A 20 -1.30 2.71 3.96
C ILE A 20 -2.18 3.22 5.12
N GLY A 21 -1.52 3.83 6.10
CA GLY A 21 -2.13 4.35 7.32
C GLY A 21 -1.63 5.76 7.63
N THR A 22 -1.28 6.05 8.89
CA THR A 22 -0.64 7.32 9.29
C THR A 22 0.68 7.56 8.57
N GLY A 23 1.40 6.49 8.26
CA GLY A 23 2.53 6.43 7.35
C GLY A 23 2.33 5.30 6.35
N ILE A 24 3.42 4.84 5.72
CA ILE A 24 3.42 3.65 4.88
C ILE A 24 4.41 2.64 5.45
N GLY A 25 3.88 1.50 5.90
CA GLY A 25 4.68 0.34 6.27
C GLY A 25 4.82 -0.65 5.13
N GLY A 26 5.91 -1.41 5.11
CA GLY A 26 6.15 -2.41 4.10
C GLY A 26 6.68 -3.74 4.64
N ALA A 27 6.48 -4.80 3.87
CA ALA A 27 7.11 -6.09 4.09
C ALA A 27 7.32 -6.79 2.74
N LEU A 28 8.47 -7.41 2.59
CA LEU A 28 8.84 -8.15 1.40
C LEU A 28 9.00 -9.63 1.74
N ILE A 29 8.37 -10.49 0.95
CA ILE A 29 8.50 -11.95 1.07
C ILE A 29 9.04 -12.46 -0.26
N ILE A 30 10.14 -13.19 -0.19
CA ILE A 30 10.83 -13.77 -1.34
C ILE A 30 11.09 -15.26 -1.04
N ASN A 31 10.68 -16.13 -1.96
CA ASN A 31 10.78 -17.58 -1.80
C ASN A 31 10.15 -18.08 -0.47
N GLY A 32 8.99 -17.50 -0.12
CA GLY A 32 8.24 -17.86 1.08
C GLY A 32 8.80 -17.34 2.38
N LYS A 33 9.88 -16.55 2.36
CA LYS A 33 10.54 -16.02 3.56
C LYS A 33 10.52 -14.50 3.60
N VAL A 34 10.35 -13.94 4.78
CA VAL A 34 10.45 -12.48 4.98
C VAL A 34 11.89 -12.04 4.69
N LEU A 35 12.03 -11.05 3.84
CA LEU A 35 13.30 -10.39 3.59
C LEU A 35 13.56 -9.38 4.72
N HIS A 36 14.51 -9.69 5.59
CA HIS A 36 14.90 -8.79 6.68
C HIS A 36 16.02 -7.81 6.29
N GLY A 37 16.87 -8.19 5.33
CA GLY A 37 18.08 -7.46 5.01
C GLY A 37 19.14 -7.59 6.10
N PHE A 38 20.29 -6.93 5.90
CA PHE A 38 21.42 -7.02 6.81
C PHE A 38 21.12 -6.42 8.20
N SER A 39 20.43 -5.28 8.24
CA SER A 39 20.12 -4.52 9.46
C SER A 39 18.65 -4.65 9.90
N ASN A 40 17.90 -5.63 9.38
CA ASN A 40 16.46 -5.78 9.56
C ASN A 40 15.63 -4.59 9.05
N SER A 41 16.17 -3.81 8.12
CA SER A 41 15.50 -2.62 7.55
C SER A 41 14.96 -2.84 6.14
N ALA A 42 15.00 -4.08 5.61
CA ALA A 42 14.38 -4.35 4.33
C ALA A 42 12.84 -4.21 4.46
N GLY A 43 12.25 -3.54 3.48
CA GLY A 43 10.80 -3.28 3.51
C GLY A 43 10.38 -1.98 4.18
N GLU A 44 11.32 -1.12 4.60
CA GLU A 44 11.05 0.25 5.05
C GLU A 44 10.61 1.14 3.88
N ILE A 45 9.54 0.71 3.19
CA ILE A 45 9.03 1.29 1.95
C ILE A 45 8.60 2.75 2.14
N GLY A 46 8.10 3.11 3.32
CA GLY A 46 7.66 4.47 3.63
C GLY A 46 8.73 5.54 3.44
N TYR A 47 10.01 5.16 3.52
CA TYR A 47 11.15 6.07 3.31
C TYR A 47 11.68 6.07 1.88
N MET A 48 11.09 5.29 0.97
CA MET A 48 11.45 5.37 -0.44
C MET A 48 11.18 6.76 -1.00
N MET A 49 12.12 7.28 -1.79
CA MET A 49 11.95 8.56 -2.47
C MET A 49 11.08 8.40 -3.72
N VAL A 50 10.01 9.15 -3.77
CA VAL A 50 9.08 9.23 -4.90
C VAL A 50 8.81 10.71 -5.18
N ASN A 51 9.06 11.17 -6.40
CA ASN A 51 8.91 12.58 -6.78
C ASN A 51 9.68 13.56 -5.87
N GLY A 52 10.82 13.14 -5.31
CA GLY A 52 11.67 13.97 -4.46
C GLY A 52 11.26 14.03 -2.98
N GLU A 53 10.22 13.28 -2.57
CA GLU A 53 9.74 13.21 -1.19
C GLU A 53 9.65 11.74 -0.72
N HIS A 54 9.62 11.48 0.59
CA HIS A 54 9.34 10.13 1.07
C HIS A 54 7.90 9.73 0.71
N ILE A 55 7.71 8.53 0.21
CA ILE A 55 6.38 8.08 -0.24
C ILE A 55 5.32 8.19 0.86
N GLN A 56 5.68 7.98 2.13
CA GLN A 56 4.73 8.14 3.24
C GLN A 56 4.24 9.58 3.43
N ASP A 57 5.04 10.58 3.04
CA ASP A 57 4.71 11.99 3.21
C ASP A 57 3.78 12.51 2.10
N ILE A 58 3.65 11.75 1.00
CA ILE A 58 2.84 12.13 -0.17
C ILE A 58 1.74 11.11 -0.53
N ALA A 59 1.77 9.90 0.06
CA ALA A 59 0.83 8.83 -0.30
C ALA A 59 0.27 8.06 0.91
N SER A 60 0.46 8.55 2.15
CA SER A 60 -0.21 8.01 3.32
C SER A 60 -1.62 8.58 3.51
N ALA A 61 -2.44 7.92 4.35
CA ALA A 61 -3.75 8.44 4.73
C ALA A 61 -3.65 9.79 5.45
N SER A 62 -2.60 9.98 6.27
CA SER A 62 -2.36 11.26 6.95
C SER A 62 -1.99 12.37 5.96
N ALA A 63 -1.18 12.07 4.94
CA ALA A 63 -0.84 13.02 3.90
C ALA A 63 -2.09 13.44 3.11
N LEU A 64 -2.95 12.48 2.74
CA LEU A 64 -4.22 12.75 2.07
C LEU A 64 -5.11 13.70 2.88
N VAL A 65 -5.34 13.39 4.14
CA VAL A 65 -6.16 14.22 5.04
C VAL A 65 -5.58 15.62 5.18
N LYS A 66 -4.27 15.73 5.41
CA LYS A 66 -3.56 17.01 5.54
C LYS A 66 -3.72 17.87 4.28
N ASN A 67 -3.53 17.29 3.10
CA ASN A 67 -3.61 18.03 1.84
C ASN A 67 -5.03 18.51 1.55
N VAL A 68 -6.05 17.64 1.74
CA VAL A 68 -7.45 18.02 1.57
C VAL A 68 -7.85 19.11 2.56
N ALA A 69 -7.46 18.98 3.83
CA ALA A 69 -7.75 19.98 4.87
C ALA A 69 -7.16 21.35 4.51
N LEU A 70 -5.87 21.36 4.11
CA LEU A 70 -5.18 22.58 3.69
C LEU A 70 -5.91 23.26 2.53
N ARG A 71 -6.28 22.52 1.49
CA ARG A 71 -6.95 23.04 0.31
C ARG A 71 -8.38 23.51 0.59
N LYS A 72 -9.05 22.88 1.57
CA LYS A 72 -10.40 23.28 1.99
C LYS A 72 -10.39 24.41 3.04
N GLY A 73 -9.23 24.77 3.57
CA GLY A 73 -9.11 25.79 4.62
C GLY A 73 -9.71 25.35 5.95
N VAL A 74 -9.64 24.05 6.27
CA VAL A 74 -10.13 23.48 7.55
C VAL A 74 -8.99 22.85 8.35
N GLU A 75 -9.19 22.68 9.64
CA GLU A 75 -8.21 21.98 10.48
C GLU A 75 -8.12 20.49 10.11
N PRO A 76 -6.92 19.90 9.96
CA PRO A 76 -6.76 18.50 9.65
C PRO A 76 -7.44 17.55 10.64
N SER A 77 -7.55 17.96 11.91
CA SER A 77 -8.24 17.18 12.95
C SER A 77 -9.77 17.15 12.82
N SER A 78 -10.34 18.00 11.96
CA SER A 78 -11.79 18.07 11.73
C SER A 78 -12.29 17.08 10.68
N ILE A 79 -11.38 16.46 9.92
CA ILE A 79 -11.70 15.50 8.87
C ILE A 79 -10.82 14.24 9.01
N ASP A 80 -11.25 13.17 8.40
CA ASP A 80 -10.51 11.91 8.34
C ASP A 80 -10.49 11.30 6.93
N GLY A 81 -9.82 10.18 6.76
CA GLY A 81 -9.77 9.50 5.46
C GLY A 81 -11.13 9.04 4.95
N ARG A 82 -12.08 8.76 5.83
CA ARG A 82 -13.45 8.40 5.45
C ARG A 82 -14.16 9.61 4.86
N TYR A 83 -14.09 10.75 5.55
CA TYR A 83 -14.62 12.01 5.02
C TYR A 83 -14.11 12.30 3.61
N VAL A 84 -12.81 12.14 3.38
CA VAL A 84 -12.21 12.40 2.06
C VAL A 84 -12.78 11.46 1.00
N LEU A 85 -12.89 10.17 1.29
CA LEU A 85 -13.37 9.19 0.32
C LEU A 85 -14.87 9.30 0.06
N ASP A 86 -15.68 9.61 1.07
CA ASP A 86 -17.12 9.86 0.89
C ASP A 86 -17.35 11.11 0.02
N ASN A 87 -16.55 12.16 0.21
CA ASN A 87 -16.63 13.37 -0.64
C ASN A 87 -16.06 13.12 -2.05
N TYR A 88 -15.05 12.27 -2.21
CA TYR A 88 -14.58 11.80 -3.52
C TYR A 88 -15.74 11.19 -4.32
N GLU A 89 -16.49 10.26 -3.73
CA GLU A 89 -17.63 9.59 -4.36
C GLU A 89 -18.78 10.57 -4.66
N ASN A 90 -18.96 11.59 -3.83
CA ASN A 90 -19.95 12.66 -4.04
C ASN A 90 -19.50 13.72 -5.08
N GLY A 91 -18.32 13.56 -5.68
CA GLY A 91 -17.85 14.41 -6.77
C GLY A 91 -17.14 15.69 -6.34
N ASP A 92 -16.72 15.81 -5.07
CA ASP A 92 -15.91 16.93 -4.59
C ASP A 92 -14.55 16.96 -5.32
N LEU A 93 -14.28 18.05 -6.03
CA LEU A 93 -13.12 18.16 -6.90
C LEU A 93 -11.78 18.11 -6.14
N ILE A 94 -11.71 18.74 -4.95
CA ILE A 94 -10.49 18.73 -4.14
C ILE A 94 -10.18 17.31 -3.67
N CYS A 95 -11.19 16.59 -3.17
CA CYS A 95 -11.03 15.22 -2.74
C CYS A 95 -10.65 14.31 -3.91
N LYS A 96 -11.23 14.50 -5.10
CA LYS A 96 -10.88 13.73 -6.30
C LYS A 96 -9.43 13.90 -6.69
N GLU A 97 -8.98 15.14 -6.82
CA GLU A 97 -7.60 15.45 -7.21
C GLU A 97 -6.57 14.88 -6.21
N GLU A 98 -6.82 15.01 -4.89
CA GLU A 98 -5.89 14.51 -3.88
C GLU A 98 -5.90 12.96 -3.79
N VAL A 99 -7.04 12.30 -3.97
CA VAL A 99 -7.13 10.84 -4.02
C VAL A 99 -6.44 10.28 -5.28
N GLU A 100 -6.64 10.90 -6.43
CA GLU A 100 -5.98 10.53 -7.69
C GLU A 100 -4.45 10.73 -7.60
N LYS A 101 -4.00 11.84 -7.00
CA LYS A 101 -2.59 12.13 -6.76
C LYS A 101 -1.96 11.11 -5.81
N LEU A 102 -2.65 10.74 -4.72
CA LEU A 102 -2.19 9.70 -3.82
C LEU A 102 -2.03 8.36 -4.55
N ALA A 103 -3.02 7.97 -5.35
CA ALA A 103 -2.99 6.73 -6.10
C ALA A 103 -1.85 6.70 -7.13
N ASP A 104 -1.57 7.82 -7.79
CA ASP A 104 -0.47 7.96 -8.75
C ASP A 104 0.91 7.85 -8.07
N ASN A 105 1.10 8.52 -6.92
CA ASN A 105 2.32 8.39 -6.12
C ASN A 105 2.52 6.96 -5.59
N LEU A 106 1.46 6.30 -5.13
CA LEU A 106 1.52 4.89 -4.73
C LEU A 106 1.91 3.99 -5.90
N ALA A 107 1.32 4.19 -7.06
CA ALA A 107 1.62 3.40 -8.25
C ALA A 107 3.08 3.56 -8.69
N LEU A 108 3.64 4.78 -8.62
CA LEU A 108 5.06 5.02 -8.90
C LEU A 108 5.95 4.28 -7.89
N GLY A 109 5.63 4.34 -6.59
CA GLY A 109 6.36 3.58 -5.58
C GLY A 109 6.24 2.07 -5.77
N ILE A 110 5.06 1.57 -6.09
CA ILE A 110 4.83 0.15 -6.41
C ILE A 110 5.64 -0.27 -7.64
N SER A 111 5.70 0.56 -8.68
CA SER A 111 6.47 0.24 -9.89
C SER A 111 7.97 0.06 -9.59
N ASN A 112 8.54 0.89 -8.70
CA ASN A 112 9.92 0.74 -8.26
C ASN A 112 10.14 -0.61 -7.54
N ILE A 113 9.21 -1.02 -6.68
CA ILE A 113 9.27 -2.32 -5.99
C ILE A 113 9.17 -3.46 -7.00
N VAL A 114 8.24 -3.35 -7.95
CA VAL A 114 8.04 -4.36 -8.99
C VAL A 114 9.29 -4.53 -9.85
N TYR A 115 9.94 -3.45 -10.27
CA TYR A 115 11.18 -3.52 -11.04
C TYR A 115 12.36 -4.09 -10.25
N LEU A 116 12.38 -3.90 -8.91
CA LEU A 116 13.48 -4.41 -8.08
C LEU A 116 13.34 -5.88 -7.71
N ILE A 117 12.15 -6.34 -7.38
CA ILE A 117 11.94 -7.68 -6.81
C ILE A 117 10.95 -8.55 -7.58
N ASN A 118 10.20 -7.97 -8.53
CA ASN A 118 9.20 -8.65 -9.36
C ASN A 118 8.33 -9.67 -8.57
N PRO A 119 7.56 -9.22 -7.58
CA PRO A 119 6.78 -10.12 -6.75
C PRO A 119 5.57 -10.66 -7.50
N GLU A 120 5.11 -11.88 -7.19
CA GLU A 120 3.88 -12.46 -7.76
C GLU A 120 2.63 -11.64 -7.43
N VAL A 121 2.64 -10.96 -6.28
CA VAL A 121 1.53 -10.10 -5.84
C VAL A 121 2.03 -8.93 -5.02
N VAL A 122 1.43 -7.77 -5.23
CA VAL A 122 1.54 -6.61 -4.35
C VAL A 122 0.22 -6.49 -3.58
N VAL A 123 0.28 -6.60 -2.26
CA VAL A 123 -0.89 -6.52 -1.38
C VAL A 123 -0.95 -5.14 -0.74
N LEU A 124 -2.07 -4.45 -0.90
CA LEU A 124 -2.33 -3.13 -0.34
C LEU A 124 -3.30 -3.25 0.83
N GLY A 125 -2.90 -2.77 1.98
CA GLY A 125 -3.70 -2.74 3.19
C GLY A 125 -3.72 -1.36 3.84
N GLY A 126 -4.45 -1.25 4.94
CA GLY A 126 -4.65 0.01 5.67
C GLY A 126 -6.07 0.53 5.55
N GLY A 127 -6.40 1.52 6.38
CA GLY A 127 -7.79 1.96 6.55
C GLY A 127 -8.44 2.47 5.27
N ILE A 128 -7.75 3.32 4.51
CA ILE A 128 -8.29 3.90 3.26
C ILE A 128 -8.32 2.88 2.12
N MET A 129 -7.40 1.91 2.11
CA MET A 129 -7.36 0.84 1.09
C MET A 129 -8.53 -0.14 1.20
N ALA A 130 -9.32 -0.07 2.29
CA ALA A 130 -10.57 -0.82 2.40
C ALA A 130 -11.63 -0.41 1.36
N ARG A 131 -11.50 0.79 0.76
CA ARG A 131 -12.28 1.25 -0.41
C ARG A 131 -11.59 0.78 -1.71
N GLU A 132 -11.52 -0.54 -1.88
CA GLU A 132 -10.89 -1.16 -3.06
C GLU A 132 -11.50 -0.67 -4.38
N GLU A 133 -12.80 -0.46 -4.41
CA GLU A 133 -13.56 0.03 -5.56
C GLU A 133 -13.09 1.41 -6.04
N VAL A 134 -12.56 2.25 -5.14
CA VAL A 134 -11.97 3.55 -5.47
C VAL A 134 -10.53 3.38 -5.93
N PHE A 135 -9.71 2.69 -5.14
CA PHE A 135 -8.26 2.68 -5.36
C PHE A 135 -7.78 1.73 -6.44
N ARG A 136 -8.45 0.59 -6.65
CA ARG A 136 -8.05 -0.38 -7.68
C ARG A 136 -7.95 0.24 -9.07
N PRO A 137 -9.01 0.86 -9.62
CA PRO A 137 -8.94 1.41 -10.97
C PRO A 137 -7.90 2.54 -11.09
N LEU A 138 -7.74 3.37 -10.07
CA LEU A 138 -6.78 4.47 -10.07
C LEU A 138 -5.34 3.95 -10.08
N ILE A 139 -5.02 3.00 -9.19
CA ILE A 139 -3.67 2.42 -9.09
C ILE A 139 -3.33 1.62 -10.36
N GLU A 140 -4.23 0.77 -10.84
CA GLU A 140 -3.99 -0.03 -12.05
C GLU A 140 -3.82 0.85 -13.29
N ASN A 141 -4.60 1.94 -13.41
CA ASN A 141 -4.45 2.90 -14.50
C ASN A 141 -3.10 3.63 -14.43
N SER A 142 -2.66 4.04 -13.25
CA SER A 142 -1.36 4.69 -13.06
C SER A 142 -0.19 3.72 -13.29
N LEU A 143 -0.30 2.46 -12.86
CA LEU A 143 0.72 1.44 -13.11
C LEU A 143 0.97 1.21 -14.61
N ARG A 144 -0.06 1.35 -15.47
CA ARG A 144 0.13 1.28 -16.94
C ARG A 144 1.04 2.37 -17.48
N LYS A 145 1.18 3.50 -16.79
CA LYS A 145 2.09 4.58 -17.18
C LYS A 145 3.54 4.27 -16.79
N TYR A 146 3.74 3.54 -15.69
CA TYR A 146 5.06 3.33 -15.08
C TYR A 146 5.68 1.98 -15.38
N LEU A 147 4.87 0.96 -15.66
CA LEU A 147 5.36 -0.37 -15.98
C LEU A 147 5.33 -0.62 -17.49
N ILE A 148 6.40 -1.23 -18.01
CA ILE A 148 6.37 -1.77 -19.37
C ILE A 148 5.31 -2.87 -19.44
N GLU A 149 4.71 -3.05 -20.62
CA GLU A 149 3.55 -3.92 -20.81
C GLU A 149 3.79 -5.36 -20.33
N SER A 150 4.95 -5.93 -20.63
CA SER A 150 5.31 -7.30 -20.21
C SER A 150 5.39 -7.47 -18.69
N VAL A 151 5.79 -6.43 -17.96
CA VAL A 151 5.84 -6.43 -16.49
C VAL A 151 4.45 -6.18 -15.93
N TYR A 152 3.72 -5.20 -16.47
CA TYR A 152 2.36 -4.88 -16.03
C TYR A 152 1.44 -6.11 -16.11
N ASN A 153 1.46 -6.84 -17.22
CA ASN A 153 0.61 -8.01 -17.43
C ASN A 153 0.91 -9.18 -16.47
N ASN A 154 2.08 -9.18 -15.83
CA ASN A 154 2.47 -10.17 -14.83
C ASN A 154 2.41 -9.64 -13.39
N THR A 155 2.07 -8.37 -13.19
CA THR A 155 1.97 -7.76 -11.87
C THR A 155 0.54 -7.88 -11.34
N LYS A 156 0.35 -8.58 -10.23
CA LYS A 156 -0.95 -8.71 -9.57
C LYS A 156 -1.06 -7.73 -8.42
N ILE A 157 -2.07 -6.86 -8.44
CA ILE A 157 -2.46 -6.02 -7.31
C ILE A 157 -3.60 -6.69 -6.55
N ALA A 158 -3.47 -6.80 -5.24
CA ALA A 158 -4.50 -7.34 -4.36
C ALA A 158 -4.70 -6.43 -3.14
N PHE A 159 -5.89 -6.46 -2.56
CA PHE A 159 -6.20 -5.72 -1.35
C PHE A 159 -6.27 -6.67 -0.15
N ALA A 160 -5.82 -6.19 1.00
CA ALA A 160 -5.72 -6.99 2.23
C ALA A 160 -7.08 -7.55 2.65
N LYS A 161 -7.15 -8.86 2.91
CA LYS A 161 -8.39 -9.56 3.27
C LYS A 161 -8.59 -9.68 4.76
N LEU A 162 -7.50 -9.70 5.55
CA LEU A 162 -7.55 -10.02 6.97
C LEU A 162 -7.83 -8.80 7.86
N LYS A 163 -7.77 -7.59 7.30
CA LYS A 163 -8.03 -6.34 8.04
C LYS A 163 -7.26 -6.32 9.38
N ASN A 164 -7.93 -6.00 10.48
CA ASN A 164 -7.32 -5.93 11.82
C ASN A 164 -6.82 -7.28 12.36
N THR A 165 -7.22 -8.42 11.76
CA THR A 165 -6.73 -9.75 12.19
C THR A 165 -5.38 -10.11 11.56
N ALA A 166 -4.89 -9.35 10.57
CA ALA A 166 -3.64 -9.61 9.88
C ALA A 166 -2.43 -9.65 10.84
N GLY A 167 -2.39 -8.73 11.81
CA GLY A 167 -1.32 -8.67 12.82
C GLY A 167 -1.27 -9.91 13.71
N MET A 168 -2.41 -10.33 14.26
CA MET A 168 -2.50 -11.54 15.11
C MET A 168 -2.10 -12.80 14.34
N LYS A 169 -2.62 -12.96 13.13
CA LYS A 169 -2.23 -14.09 12.26
C LYS A 169 -0.75 -14.02 11.88
N GLY A 170 -0.23 -12.84 11.58
CA GLY A 170 1.18 -12.63 11.28
C GLY A 170 2.07 -13.04 12.45
N ALA A 171 1.74 -12.65 13.67
CA ALA A 171 2.48 -13.06 14.88
C ALA A 171 2.45 -14.59 15.08
N TYR A 172 1.29 -15.22 14.90
CA TYR A 172 1.16 -16.67 14.97
C TYR A 172 2.06 -17.39 13.95
N TYR A 173 2.05 -16.97 12.69
CA TYR A 173 2.89 -17.58 11.67
C TYR A 173 4.38 -17.32 11.90
N ASN A 174 4.75 -16.12 12.36
CA ASN A 174 6.13 -15.83 12.73
C ASN A 174 6.63 -16.73 13.85
N PHE A 175 5.83 -16.94 14.89
CA PHE A 175 6.12 -17.89 15.94
C PHE A 175 6.31 -19.31 15.39
N LYS A 176 5.38 -19.78 14.57
CA LYS A 176 5.42 -21.12 13.98
C LYS A 176 6.68 -21.35 13.13
N GLU A 177 7.11 -20.38 12.33
CA GLU A 177 8.31 -20.49 11.51
C GLU A 177 9.60 -20.54 12.33
N ASN A 178 9.65 -19.85 13.46
CA ASN A 178 10.85 -19.74 14.27
C ASN A 178 10.98 -20.84 15.35
N PHE A 179 9.86 -21.42 15.80
CA PHE A 179 9.86 -22.35 16.94
C PHE A 179 9.44 -23.79 16.60
N ASN A 180 8.97 -24.07 15.38
CA ASN A 180 8.67 -25.42 14.89
C ASN A 180 9.75 -25.96 13.94
N LYS A 181 11.01 -25.63 14.20
CA LYS A 181 12.16 -26.25 13.52
C LYS A 181 12.57 -27.52 14.21
#